data_7ed794415578cb39faee6a4d3d4c0985
#
_entry.id   7ed794415578cb39faee6a4d3d4c0985
#
_cell.length_a   1.000
_cell.length_b   1.000
_cell.length_c   1.000
_cell.angle_alpha   90.00
_cell.angle_beta   90.00
_cell.angle_gamma   90.00
#
_symmetry.space_group_name_H-M   'P 1'
#
loop_
_entity.id
_entity.type
_entity.pdbx_description
1 polymer ?
#
loop_
_entity_poly.entity_id
_entity_poly.type
_entity_poly.pdbx_seq_one_letter_code
_entity_poly.pdbx_strand_id
1 'polypeptide(L)'
;MVNVAGFEFPDSLHYLVDEQVWADRLDDGSVRVGITALGVHLAGEVYMCRPKTPGAVVEQGRAIALVELAKSIVSVKSPVSGRVLGLNPRLTAEPELVHRDPYGAGWLARLQVMDWTADREALLAGTEAAGAMARHAWLHGLGTPPQG
;
A
#
# COMPACT_ATOMS: atom_id res chain seq x y z
N MET A 1 2.06 -12.70 -11.38
CA MET A 1 2.24 -11.24 -11.27
C MET A 1 1.37 -10.54 -12.30
N VAL A 2 0.62 -9.55 -11.86
CA VAL A 2 -0.23 -8.75 -12.76
C VAL A 2 0.56 -7.51 -13.20
N ASN A 3 0.51 -7.19 -14.49
CA ASN A 3 1.14 -5.98 -15.02
C ASN A 3 0.05 -5.08 -15.61
N VAL A 4 -0.02 -3.84 -15.13
CA VAL A 4 -1.02 -2.86 -15.57
C VAL A 4 -0.31 -1.53 -15.83
N ALA A 5 -0.44 -1.00 -17.03
CA ALA A 5 0.15 0.29 -17.43
C ALA A 5 1.67 0.37 -17.14
N GLY A 6 2.36 -0.75 -17.18
CA GLY A 6 3.79 -0.84 -16.88
C GLY A 6 4.13 -1.06 -15.41
N PHE A 7 3.13 -1.13 -14.53
CA PHE A 7 3.33 -1.38 -13.10
C PHE A 7 3.01 -2.82 -12.74
N GLU A 8 3.86 -3.41 -11.89
CA GLU A 8 3.68 -4.78 -11.43
C GLU A 8 2.90 -4.84 -10.12
N PHE A 9 2.03 -5.85 -10.00
CA PHE A 9 1.24 -6.12 -8.80
C PHE A 9 1.36 -7.60 -8.46
N PRO A 10 2.06 -7.96 -7.37
CA PRO A 10 2.19 -9.36 -6.96
C PRO A 10 0.84 -10.04 -6.74
N ASP A 11 0.72 -11.29 -7.22
CA ASP A 11 -0.52 -12.08 -7.11
C ASP A 11 -0.84 -12.48 -5.67
N SER A 12 0.18 -12.58 -4.81
CA SER A 12 0.02 -13.04 -3.44
C SER A 12 -0.50 -11.97 -2.47
N LEU A 13 -0.61 -10.72 -2.92
CA LEU A 13 -1.02 -9.60 -2.09
C LEU A 13 -2.50 -9.29 -2.25
N HIS A 14 -3.03 -8.54 -1.29
CA HIS A 14 -4.38 -7.95 -1.34
C HIS A 14 -4.23 -6.45 -1.43
N TYR A 15 -5.15 -5.79 -2.15
CA TYR A 15 -5.04 -4.37 -2.46
C TYR A 15 -6.29 -3.60 -2.08
N LEU A 16 -6.11 -2.47 -1.41
CA LEU A 16 -7.14 -1.43 -1.28
C LEU A 16 -6.88 -0.47 -2.44
N VAL A 17 -7.53 -0.74 -3.58
CA VAL A 17 -7.18 -0.14 -4.87
C VAL A 17 -7.33 1.38 -4.86
N ASP A 18 -8.42 1.90 -4.29
CA ASP A 18 -8.68 3.34 -4.29
C ASP A 18 -7.58 4.13 -3.57
N GLU A 19 -6.94 3.51 -2.59
CA GLU A 19 -5.88 4.12 -1.80
C GLU A 19 -4.47 3.68 -2.22
N GLN A 20 -4.38 2.74 -3.16
CA GLN A 20 -3.11 2.22 -3.70
C GLN A 20 -2.17 1.69 -2.63
N VAL A 21 -2.70 0.91 -1.71
CA VAL A 21 -1.94 0.23 -0.66
C VAL A 21 -2.16 -1.27 -0.73
N TRP A 22 -1.17 -2.01 -0.25
CA TRP A 22 -1.20 -3.47 -0.27
C TRP A 22 -1.11 -4.05 1.14
N ALA A 23 -1.62 -5.27 1.28
CA ALA A 23 -1.57 -6.06 2.50
C ALA A 23 -0.99 -7.44 2.18
N ASP A 24 -0.03 -7.86 2.99
CA ASP A 24 0.61 -9.17 2.89
C ASP A 24 0.43 -9.91 4.21
N ARG A 25 -0.36 -10.99 4.18
CA ARG A 25 -0.56 -11.83 5.36
C ARG A 25 0.66 -12.71 5.58
N LEU A 26 1.28 -12.56 6.73
CA LEU A 26 2.45 -13.35 7.11
C LEU A 26 2.03 -14.65 7.80
N ASP A 27 2.96 -15.58 7.91
CA ASP A 27 2.71 -16.92 8.48
C ASP A 27 2.23 -16.87 9.93
N ASP A 28 2.64 -15.84 10.68
CA ASP A 28 2.23 -15.66 12.07
C ASP A 28 0.85 -15.00 12.24
N GLY A 29 0.15 -14.71 11.13
CA GLY A 29 -1.16 -14.08 11.13
C GLY A 29 -1.13 -12.56 11.16
N SER A 30 0.04 -11.95 11.33
CA SER A 30 0.17 -10.50 11.19
C SER A 30 0.13 -10.10 9.72
N VAL A 31 -0.06 -8.80 9.45
CA VAL A 31 -0.14 -8.27 8.10
C VAL A 31 0.89 -7.16 7.93
N ARG A 32 1.72 -7.27 6.89
CA ARG A 32 2.62 -6.22 6.48
C ARG A 32 1.91 -5.35 5.43
N VAL A 33 2.10 -4.04 5.50
CA VAL A 33 1.42 -3.10 4.60
C VAL A 33 2.41 -2.17 3.92
N GLY A 34 2.04 -1.69 2.75
CA GLY A 34 2.86 -0.73 2.00
C GLY A 34 2.10 -0.07 0.87
N ILE A 35 2.79 0.73 0.07
CA ILE A 35 2.24 1.47 -1.06
C ILE A 35 2.54 0.68 -2.33
N THR A 36 1.58 0.60 -3.27
CA THR A 36 1.83 -0.06 -4.56
C THR A 36 2.81 0.74 -5.41
N ALA A 37 3.43 0.08 -6.39
CA ALA A 37 4.31 0.75 -7.35
C ALA A 37 3.59 1.90 -8.06
N LEU A 38 2.33 1.70 -8.44
CA LEU A 38 1.51 2.74 -9.06
C LEU A 38 1.27 3.91 -8.08
N GLY A 39 0.94 3.61 -6.83
CA GLY A 39 0.70 4.63 -5.81
C GLY A 39 1.91 5.52 -5.57
N VAL A 40 3.10 4.92 -5.47
CA VAL A 40 4.34 5.67 -5.28
C VAL A 40 4.64 6.54 -6.51
N HIS A 41 4.41 6.00 -7.72
CA HIS A 41 4.60 6.76 -8.95
C HIS A 41 3.68 7.99 -9.00
N LEU A 42 2.41 7.83 -8.65
CA LEU A 42 1.44 8.92 -8.66
C LEU A 42 1.74 9.99 -7.60
N ALA A 43 2.30 9.58 -6.47
CA ALA A 43 2.68 10.51 -5.40
C ALA A 43 3.87 11.39 -5.79
N GLY A 44 4.79 10.86 -6.58
CA GLY A 44 6.05 11.53 -6.90
C GLY A 44 7.15 11.17 -5.91
N GLU A 45 8.25 11.93 -5.91
CA GLU A 45 9.40 11.62 -5.08
C GLU A 45 9.07 11.77 -3.58
N VAL A 46 9.37 10.72 -2.83
CA VAL A 46 9.16 10.66 -1.37
C VAL A 46 10.47 11.02 -0.68
N TYR A 47 10.43 12.08 0.12
CA TYR A 47 11.59 12.55 0.88
C TYR A 47 11.65 11.94 2.28
N MET A 48 10.49 11.66 2.88
CA MET A 48 10.41 11.07 4.20
C MET A 48 9.14 10.23 4.30
N CYS A 49 9.22 9.11 4.99
CA CYS A 49 8.07 8.26 5.28
C CYS A 49 7.99 8.02 6.77
N ARG A 50 6.86 8.36 7.38
CA ARG A 50 6.64 8.27 8.83
C ARG A 50 5.46 7.36 9.15
N PRO A 51 5.69 6.05 9.25
CA PRO A 51 4.65 5.14 9.71
C PRO A 51 4.27 5.42 11.17
N LYS A 52 3.06 5.04 11.55
CA LYS A 52 2.64 5.12 12.95
C LYS A 52 3.46 4.17 13.81
N THR A 53 3.67 4.57 15.07
CA THR A 53 4.52 3.82 16.00
C THR A 53 3.80 2.60 16.57
N PRO A 54 4.56 1.60 17.05
CA PRO A 54 3.98 0.42 17.68
C PRO A 54 3.02 0.78 18.81
N GLY A 55 1.92 0.04 18.88
CA GLY A 55 0.85 0.27 19.84
C GLY A 55 -0.30 1.12 19.30
N ALA A 56 -0.09 1.89 18.24
CA ALA A 56 -1.16 2.66 17.61
C ALA A 56 -2.23 1.73 17.02
N VAL A 57 -3.49 2.11 17.18
CA VAL A 57 -4.62 1.40 16.58
C VAL A 57 -5.11 2.18 15.38
N VAL A 58 -5.28 1.48 14.26
CA VAL A 58 -5.67 2.07 12.98
C VAL A 58 -6.87 1.32 12.42
N GLU A 59 -7.82 2.06 11.86
CA GLU A 59 -8.94 1.45 11.12
C GLU A 59 -8.62 1.41 9.62
N GLN A 60 -9.19 0.40 8.94
CA GLN A 60 -9.10 0.31 7.48
C GLN A 60 -9.55 1.63 6.85
N GLY A 61 -8.79 2.14 5.88
CA GLY A 61 -9.08 3.40 5.22
C GLY A 61 -8.63 4.65 5.97
N ARG A 62 -8.04 4.50 7.15
CA ARG A 62 -7.46 5.60 7.91
C ARG A 62 -5.94 5.62 7.79
N ALA A 63 -5.32 6.72 8.17
CA ALA A 63 -3.88 6.91 8.00
C ALA A 63 -3.05 5.90 8.79
N ILE A 64 -2.14 5.21 8.11
CA ILE A 64 -1.10 4.36 8.71
C ILE A 64 0.27 5.04 8.68
N ALA A 65 0.46 5.99 7.77
CA ALA A 65 1.72 6.70 7.63
C ALA A 65 1.49 8.08 7.05
N LEU A 66 2.43 8.98 7.28
CA LEU A 66 2.54 10.24 6.58
C LEU A 66 3.74 10.18 5.64
N VAL A 67 3.60 10.72 4.45
CA VAL A 67 4.65 10.76 3.45
C VAL A 67 4.93 12.22 3.08
N GLU A 68 6.17 12.65 3.23
CA GLU A 68 6.60 14.00 2.87
C GLU A 68 7.09 14.03 1.44
N LEU A 69 6.43 14.86 0.63
CA LEU A 69 6.77 15.14 -0.76
C LEU A 69 7.39 16.54 -0.85
N ALA A 70 7.78 16.96 -2.05
CA ALA A 70 8.47 18.26 -2.24
C ALA A 70 7.68 19.46 -1.70
N LYS A 71 6.35 19.45 -1.87
CA LYS A 71 5.50 20.60 -1.53
C LYS A 71 4.28 20.26 -0.70
N SER A 72 4.19 19.02 -0.23
CA SER A 72 3.02 18.57 0.52
C SER A 72 3.36 17.39 1.42
N ILE A 73 2.47 17.16 2.38
CA ILE A 73 2.48 15.96 3.20
C ILE A 73 1.16 15.26 2.93
N VAL A 74 1.21 13.98 2.60
CA VAL A 74 0.01 13.19 2.33
C VAL A 74 -0.07 12.01 3.28
N SER A 75 -1.29 11.57 3.59
CA SER A 75 -1.47 10.39 4.41
C SER A 75 -1.63 9.15 3.52
N VAL A 76 -1.01 8.06 3.96
CA VAL A 76 -1.17 6.73 3.36
C VAL A 76 -2.20 5.99 4.19
N LYS A 77 -3.23 5.44 3.55
CA LYS A 77 -4.32 4.77 4.24
C LYS A 77 -4.00 3.31 4.49
N SER A 78 -4.43 2.80 5.63
CA SER A 78 -4.23 1.39 5.96
C SER A 78 -5.20 0.50 5.21
N PRO A 79 -4.74 -0.61 4.63
CA PRO A 79 -5.65 -1.57 3.99
C PRO A 79 -6.40 -2.45 4.99
N VAL A 80 -5.99 -2.43 6.26
CA VAL A 80 -6.59 -3.28 7.31
C VAL A 80 -6.76 -2.50 8.61
N SER A 81 -7.65 -2.99 9.47
CA SER A 81 -7.82 -2.48 10.84
C SER A 81 -6.97 -3.31 11.78
N GLY A 82 -6.20 -2.65 12.63
CA GLY A 82 -5.35 -3.38 13.57
C GLY A 82 -4.46 -2.50 14.42
N ARG A 83 -3.64 -3.16 15.22
CA ARG A 83 -2.64 -2.52 16.07
C ARG A 83 -1.27 -2.62 15.41
N VAL A 84 -0.57 -1.52 15.35
CA VAL A 84 0.80 -1.50 14.80
C VAL A 84 1.71 -2.30 15.74
N LEU A 85 2.35 -3.33 15.20
CA LEU A 85 3.33 -4.16 15.90
C LEU A 85 4.74 -3.66 15.69
N GLY A 86 5.02 -3.13 14.50
CA GLY A 86 6.33 -2.61 14.15
C GLY A 86 6.28 -1.76 12.90
N LEU A 87 7.31 -0.97 12.70
CA LEU A 87 7.48 -0.16 11.50
C LEU A 87 8.81 -0.52 10.86
N ASN A 88 8.96 -0.20 9.57
CA ASN A 88 10.19 -0.49 8.84
C ASN A 88 11.30 0.48 9.28
N PRO A 89 12.33 0.00 10.00
CA PRO A 89 13.36 0.89 10.53
C PRO A 89 14.26 1.50 9.45
N ARG A 90 14.28 0.90 8.25
CA ARG A 90 15.13 1.39 7.17
C ARG A 90 14.60 2.66 6.53
N LEU A 91 13.30 2.95 6.63
CA LEU A 91 12.70 4.09 5.94
C LEU A 91 13.19 5.45 6.42
N THR A 92 13.66 5.55 7.66
CA THR A 92 14.21 6.80 8.19
C THR A 92 15.46 7.22 7.42
N ALA A 93 16.37 6.29 7.15
CA ALA A 93 17.62 6.56 6.45
C ALA A 93 17.49 6.40 4.92
N GLU A 94 16.59 5.53 4.48
CA GLU A 94 16.44 5.16 3.07
C GLU A 94 14.98 5.24 2.62
N PRO A 95 14.36 6.44 2.63
CA PRO A 95 12.95 6.56 2.21
C PRO A 95 12.72 6.16 0.75
N GLU A 96 13.74 6.23 -0.09
CA GLU A 96 13.67 5.81 -1.49
C GLU A 96 13.37 4.32 -1.69
N LEU A 97 13.43 3.51 -0.64
CA LEU A 97 13.03 2.11 -0.72
C LEU A 97 11.59 1.93 -1.14
N VAL A 98 10.71 2.89 -0.83
CA VAL A 98 9.31 2.82 -1.28
C VAL A 98 9.19 2.90 -2.80
N HIS A 99 10.18 3.50 -3.47
CA HIS A 99 10.25 3.54 -4.94
C HIS A 99 10.96 2.32 -5.50
N ARG A 100 12.11 1.96 -4.93
CA ARG A 100 12.95 0.89 -5.46
C ARG A 100 12.37 -0.50 -5.26
N ASP A 101 11.71 -0.71 -4.14
CA ASP A 101 11.22 -2.04 -3.76
C ASP A 101 9.94 -1.92 -2.92
N PRO A 102 8.86 -1.40 -3.53
CA PRO A 102 7.63 -1.09 -2.78
C PRO A 102 6.97 -2.31 -2.13
N TYR A 103 7.15 -3.49 -2.69
CA TYR A 103 6.52 -4.72 -2.17
C TYR A 103 7.45 -5.53 -1.27
N GLY A 104 8.71 -5.15 -1.17
CA GLY A 104 9.71 -5.83 -0.36
C GLY A 104 10.29 -4.90 0.69
N ALA A 105 11.55 -4.45 0.50
CA ALA A 105 12.27 -3.63 1.47
C ALA A 105 11.58 -2.31 1.79
N GLY A 106 10.69 -1.82 0.94
CA GLY A 106 9.95 -0.57 1.12
C GLY A 106 8.63 -0.69 1.87
N TRP A 107 8.40 -1.79 2.57
CA TRP A 107 7.19 -1.93 3.40
C TRP A 107 7.12 -0.83 4.47
N LEU A 108 5.91 -0.49 4.92
CA LEU A 108 5.69 0.60 5.88
C LEU A 108 5.59 0.11 7.32
N ALA A 109 4.65 -0.78 7.58
CA ALA A 109 4.32 -1.22 8.93
C ALA A 109 3.80 -2.63 8.92
N ARG A 110 3.84 -3.27 10.11
CA ARG A 110 3.26 -4.60 10.35
C ARG A 110 2.21 -4.46 11.44
N LEU A 111 1.03 -5.00 11.20
CA LEU A 111 -0.12 -4.88 12.10
C LEU A 111 -0.62 -6.23 12.56
N GLN A 112 -1.14 -6.25 13.79
CA GLN A 112 -1.99 -7.32 14.28
C GLN A 112 -3.42 -6.97 13.86
N VAL A 113 -3.97 -7.72 12.91
CA VAL A 113 -5.29 -7.45 12.34
C VAL A 113 -6.38 -7.91 13.30
N MET A 114 -7.40 -7.08 13.47
CA MET A 114 -8.53 -7.39 14.36
C MET A 114 -9.51 -8.36 13.71
N ASP A 115 -9.86 -8.12 12.44
CA ASP A 115 -10.84 -8.95 11.74
C ASP A 115 -10.51 -8.96 10.24
N TRP A 116 -9.68 -9.91 9.85
CA TRP A 116 -9.28 -10.07 8.45
C TRP A 116 -10.47 -10.34 7.55
N THR A 117 -11.42 -11.16 7.99
CA THR A 117 -12.58 -11.52 7.18
C THR A 117 -13.42 -10.29 6.82
N ALA A 118 -13.59 -9.37 7.77
CA ALA A 118 -14.30 -8.12 7.51
C ALA A 118 -13.51 -7.19 6.61
N ASP A 119 -12.22 -6.99 6.89
CA ASP A 119 -11.36 -6.09 6.10
C ASP A 119 -11.21 -6.56 4.66
N ARG A 120 -11.14 -7.86 4.46
CA ARG A 120 -10.95 -8.48 3.15
C ARG A 120 -12.04 -8.09 2.16
N GLU A 121 -13.23 -7.79 2.61
CA GLU A 121 -14.34 -7.42 1.72
C GLU A 121 -14.07 -6.17 0.90
N ALA A 122 -13.27 -5.24 1.43
CA ALA A 122 -12.87 -4.03 0.71
C ALA A 122 -11.60 -4.22 -0.13
N LEU A 123 -10.95 -5.37 -0.05
CA LEU A 123 -9.69 -5.64 -0.73
C LEU A 123 -9.91 -6.52 -1.95
N LEU A 124 -9.05 -6.37 -2.95
CA LEU A 124 -8.99 -7.26 -4.10
C LEU A 124 -7.69 -8.05 -4.07
N ALA A 125 -7.79 -9.36 -4.21
CA ALA A 125 -6.63 -10.24 -4.25
C ALA A 125 -5.99 -10.21 -5.65
N GLY A 126 -4.69 -10.29 -5.68
CA GLY A 126 -3.85 -10.51 -6.85
C GLY A 126 -4.48 -10.27 -8.22
N THR A 127 -4.80 -11.36 -8.90
CA THR A 127 -5.34 -11.30 -10.28
C THR A 127 -6.71 -10.63 -10.37
N GLU A 128 -7.48 -10.63 -9.30
CA GLU A 128 -8.79 -9.97 -9.27
C GLU A 128 -8.66 -8.44 -9.31
N ALA A 129 -7.49 -7.92 -8.94
CA ALA A 129 -7.25 -6.49 -8.89
C ALA A 129 -6.94 -5.87 -10.27
N ALA A 130 -6.65 -6.68 -11.28
CA ALA A 130 -6.16 -6.19 -12.58
C ALA A 130 -7.07 -5.13 -13.22
N GLY A 131 -8.37 -5.40 -13.30
CA GLY A 131 -9.33 -4.47 -13.90
C GLY A 131 -9.45 -3.17 -13.11
N ALA A 132 -9.51 -3.27 -11.79
CA ALA A 132 -9.61 -2.09 -10.93
C ALA A 132 -8.33 -1.25 -10.98
N MET A 133 -7.16 -1.89 -11.04
CA MET A 133 -5.88 -1.19 -11.19
C MET A 133 -5.78 -0.47 -12.53
N ALA A 134 -6.24 -1.12 -13.62
CA ALA A 134 -6.26 -0.50 -14.94
C ALA A 134 -7.13 0.76 -14.96
N ARG A 135 -8.30 0.68 -14.33
CA ARG A 135 -9.21 1.81 -14.21
C ARG A 135 -8.57 2.95 -13.40
N HIS A 136 -7.96 2.61 -12.25
CA HIS A 136 -7.30 3.59 -11.39
C HIS A 136 -6.18 4.31 -12.15
N ALA A 137 -5.34 3.57 -12.85
CA ALA A 137 -4.25 4.12 -13.65
C ALA A 137 -4.79 5.07 -14.73
N TRP A 138 -5.83 4.64 -15.45
CA TRP A 138 -6.42 5.46 -16.51
C TRP A 138 -7.04 6.75 -15.98
N LEU A 139 -7.74 6.69 -14.83
CA LEU A 139 -8.32 7.87 -14.20
C LEU A 139 -7.26 8.90 -13.80
N HIS A 140 -6.02 8.48 -13.65
CA HIS A 140 -4.88 9.34 -13.34
C HIS A 140 -3.98 9.59 -14.54
N GLY A 141 -4.49 9.37 -15.76
CA GLY A 141 -3.79 9.70 -16.99
C GLY A 141 -2.78 8.67 -17.48
N LEU A 142 -2.83 7.45 -16.95
CA LEU A 142 -1.89 6.38 -17.31
C LEU A 142 -2.60 5.21 -17.97
N GLY A 143 -1.90 4.55 -18.91
CA GLY A 143 -2.43 3.37 -19.58
C GLY A 143 -3.50 3.70 -20.61
N THR A 144 -4.37 2.70 -20.87
CA THR A 144 -5.45 2.79 -21.84
C THR A 144 -6.80 2.74 -21.13
N PRO A 145 -7.89 3.24 -21.75
CA PRO A 145 -9.21 3.12 -21.16
C PRO A 145 -9.55 1.68 -20.85
N PRO A 146 -10.11 1.39 -19.66
CA PRO A 146 -10.52 0.04 -19.33
C PRO A 146 -11.65 -0.42 -20.25
N GLN A 147 -11.62 -1.70 -20.64
CA GLN A 147 -12.66 -2.30 -21.47
C GLN A 147 -13.77 -2.84 -20.58
N GLY A 148 -14.96 -2.60 -21.02
CA GLY A 148 -16.15 -3.09 -20.36
C GLY A 148 -16.73 -2.16 -19.35
#